data_c1fefdd4445c5f4b075b732f19ed97cd
#
_entry.id   c1fefdd4445c5f4b075b732f19ed97cd
#
_cell.length_a   1.000
_cell.length_b   1.000
_cell.length_c   1.000
_cell.angle_alpha   90.00
_cell.angle_beta   90.00
_cell.angle_gamma   90.00
#
_symmetry.space_group_name_H-M   'P 1'
#
loop_
_entity.id
_entity.type
_entity.pdbx_description
1 polymer ?
#
loop_
_entity_poly.entity_id
_entity_poly.type
_entity_poly.pdbx_seq_one_letter_code
_entity_poly.pdbx_strand_id
1 'polypeptide(L)'
;MLFYAIGGLAFIASMLVQWRLKSAYAVWGKVRNSQNMTGAEAAARILQANGIRNVQVAPIPGKLTDHYDPRKKIVRLSEGNFGERTVAAIGVAAHEVGHAMQDAQGYAPMQIRGKLVPVASLGSSMAPYLIMGGMFLNATGLITLGIVLFSAAVAFQFITLPVEFDASRRAVTQLDALGIVDPKEKVGVTRVLNAAGLTYVAAAATSFLYLLYFVLASRR
;
A
#
# COMPACT_ATOMS: atom_id res chain seq x y z
N MET A 1 13.88 -12.58 -24.87
CA MET A 1 12.79 -13.53 -24.50
C MET A 1 12.46 -13.47 -23.00
N LEU A 2 13.43 -13.66 -22.07
CA LEU A 2 13.17 -13.65 -20.62
C LEU A 2 12.55 -12.35 -20.11
N PHE A 3 13.01 -11.18 -20.57
CA PHE A 3 12.43 -9.87 -20.21
C PHE A 3 10.93 -9.77 -20.50
N TYR A 4 10.52 -10.19 -21.69
CA TYR A 4 9.11 -10.18 -22.09
C TYR A 4 8.28 -11.23 -21.34
N ALA A 5 8.88 -12.38 -20.99
CA ALA A 5 8.20 -13.40 -20.18
C ALA A 5 7.94 -12.87 -18.76
N ILE A 6 8.93 -12.22 -18.13
CA ILE A 6 8.75 -11.55 -16.83
C ILE A 6 7.66 -10.48 -16.92
N GLY A 7 7.68 -9.64 -17.96
CA GLY A 7 6.67 -8.63 -18.20
C GLY A 7 5.26 -9.19 -18.36
N GLY A 8 5.11 -10.26 -19.13
CA GLY A 8 3.83 -10.95 -19.32
C GLY A 8 3.27 -11.53 -18.03
N LEU A 9 4.12 -12.25 -17.26
CA LEU A 9 3.73 -12.79 -15.96
C LEU A 9 3.35 -11.70 -14.96
N ALA A 10 4.14 -10.63 -14.89
CA ALA A 10 3.87 -9.47 -14.04
C ALA A 10 2.56 -8.78 -14.40
N PHE A 11 2.28 -8.63 -15.69
CA PHE A 11 1.02 -8.07 -16.18
C PHE A 11 -0.18 -8.91 -15.76
N ILE A 12 -0.12 -10.23 -15.99
CA ILE A 12 -1.19 -11.16 -15.60
C ILE A 12 -1.39 -11.14 -14.07
N ALA A 13 -0.31 -11.23 -13.30
CA ALA A 13 -0.38 -11.15 -11.85
C ALA A 13 -1.03 -9.84 -11.38
N SER A 14 -0.61 -8.70 -11.94
CA SER A 14 -1.19 -7.38 -11.63
C SER A 14 -2.67 -7.31 -11.97
N MET A 15 -3.10 -7.85 -13.11
CA MET A 15 -4.51 -7.91 -13.49
C MET A 15 -5.33 -8.74 -12.50
N LEU A 16 -4.84 -9.92 -12.13
CA LEU A 16 -5.53 -10.82 -11.19
C LEU A 16 -5.68 -10.18 -9.81
N VAL A 17 -4.64 -9.55 -9.30
CA VAL A 17 -4.65 -8.89 -7.99
C VAL A 17 -5.57 -7.68 -8.01
N GLN A 18 -5.53 -6.86 -9.06
CA GLN A 18 -6.44 -5.72 -9.24
C GLN A 18 -7.91 -6.16 -9.36
N TRP A 19 -8.16 -7.23 -10.11
CA TRP A 19 -9.51 -7.80 -10.21
C TRP A 19 -9.99 -8.30 -8.84
N ARG A 20 -9.15 -9.00 -8.08
CA ARG A 20 -9.47 -9.50 -6.73
C ARG A 20 -9.79 -8.35 -5.77
N LEU A 21 -9.00 -7.27 -5.80
CA LEU A 21 -9.25 -6.07 -4.99
C LEU A 21 -10.59 -5.41 -5.36
N LYS A 22 -10.80 -5.15 -6.65
CA LYS A 22 -12.06 -4.55 -7.14
C LYS A 22 -13.27 -5.41 -6.80
N SER A 23 -13.16 -6.73 -6.93
CA SER A 23 -14.24 -7.68 -6.59
C SER A 23 -14.54 -7.66 -5.09
N ALA A 24 -13.52 -7.73 -4.23
CA ALA A 24 -13.71 -7.68 -2.79
C ALA A 24 -14.35 -6.34 -2.38
N TYR A 25 -13.85 -5.23 -2.90
CA TYR A 25 -14.40 -3.90 -2.63
C TYR A 25 -15.84 -3.75 -3.15
N ALA A 26 -16.16 -4.26 -4.35
CA ALA A 26 -17.51 -4.20 -4.93
C ALA A 26 -18.55 -5.00 -4.11
N VAL A 27 -18.13 -6.10 -3.48
CA VAL A 27 -19.01 -6.90 -2.60
C VAL A 27 -19.21 -6.18 -1.27
N TRP A 28 -18.12 -5.86 -0.57
CA TRP A 28 -18.18 -5.32 0.80
C TRP A 28 -18.48 -3.82 0.87
N GLY A 29 -18.32 -3.10 -0.23
CA GLY A 29 -18.77 -1.73 -0.42
C GLY A 29 -20.29 -1.58 -0.59
N LYS A 30 -21.03 -2.69 -0.71
CA LYS A 30 -22.50 -2.69 -0.72
C LYS A 30 -23.11 -3.21 0.58
N VAL A 31 -22.32 -3.80 1.44
CA VAL A 31 -22.76 -4.34 2.72
C VAL A 31 -22.68 -3.23 3.77
N ARG A 32 -23.84 -2.81 4.29
CA ARG A 32 -23.88 -1.86 5.42
C ARG A 32 -23.31 -2.52 6.66
N ASN A 33 -22.51 -1.78 7.42
CA ASN A 33 -22.00 -2.28 8.70
C ASN A 33 -23.10 -2.20 9.78
N SER A 34 -23.05 -3.13 10.73
CA SER A 34 -24.03 -3.31 11.80
C SER A 34 -24.15 -2.10 12.72
N GLN A 35 -23.06 -1.37 12.93
CA GLN A 35 -23.05 -0.16 13.76
C GLN A 35 -23.54 1.09 13.01
N ASN A 36 -23.87 0.96 11.72
CA ASN A 36 -24.28 2.07 10.86
C ASN A 36 -23.32 3.28 10.91
N MET A 37 -22.01 3.02 11.09
CA MET A 37 -20.96 4.02 11.17
C MET A 37 -20.40 4.35 9.78
N THR A 38 -20.07 5.61 9.55
CA THR A 38 -19.26 6.03 8.40
C THR A 38 -17.79 5.66 8.61
N GLY A 39 -17.00 5.63 7.53
CA GLY A 39 -15.56 5.44 7.69
C GLY A 39 -14.90 6.56 8.51
N ALA A 40 -15.37 7.80 8.37
CA ALA A 40 -14.88 8.91 9.17
C ALA A 40 -15.16 8.73 10.67
N GLU A 41 -16.37 8.30 11.03
CA GLU A 41 -16.77 8.01 12.42
C GLU A 41 -15.94 6.84 13.00
N ALA A 42 -15.71 5.78 12.21
CA ALA A 42 -14.87 4.65 12.62
C ALA A 42 -13.40 5.08 12.83
N ALA A 43 -12.84 5.85 11.90
CA ALA A 43 -11.48 6.40 12.04
C ALA A 43 -11.35 7.25 13.30
N ALA A 44 -12.25 8.19 13.53
CA ALA A 44 -12.24 9.04 14.72
C ALA A 44 -12.34 8.22 16.02
N ARG A 45 -13.21 7.21 16.06
CA ARG A 45 -13.38 6.33 17.22
C ARG A 45 -12.11 5.53 17.52
N ILE A 46 -11.43 5.00 16.49
CA ILE A 46 -10.18 4.25 16.66
C ILE A 46 -9.06 5.18 17.14
N LEU A 47 -8.92 6.38 16.54
CA LEU A 47 -7.94 7.39 16.99
C LEU A 47 -8.13 7.75 18.45
N GLN A 48 -9.37 8.03 18.86
CA GLN A 48 -9.71 8.37 20.23
C GLN A 48 -9.40 7.23 21.21
N ALA A 49 -9.77 6.00 20.87
CA ALA A 49 -9.52 4.83 21.70
C ALA A 49 -8.02 4.55 21.92
N ASN A 50 -7.18 4.95 20.97
CA ASN A 50 -5.72 4.82 21.06
C ASN A 50 -5.01 6.09 21.59
N GLY A 51 -5.75 7.11 22.06
CA GLY A 51 -5.18 8.33 22.63
C GLY A 51 -4.51 9.25 21.59
N ILE A 52 -4.75 9.02 20.29
CA ILE A 52 -4.16 9.80 19.20
C ILE A 52 -5.04 11.03 18.93
N ARG A 53 -4.68 12.16 19.53
CA ARG A 53 -5.47 13.41 19.48
C ARG A 53 -4.99 14.42 18.44
N ASN A 54 -3.81 14.23 17.90
CA ASN A 54 -3.16 15.15 16.96
C ASN A 54 -3.32 14.75 15.50
N VAL A 55 -4.19 13.78 15.18
CA VAL A 55 -4.48 13.33 13.83
C VAL A 55 -5.91 13.73 13.47
N GLN A 56 -6.05 14.44 12.36
CA GLN A 56 -7.36 14.83 11.80
C GLN A 56 -7.84 13.78 10.78
N VAL A 57 -9.16 13.72 10.58
CA VAL A 57 -9.79 12.92 9.53
C VAL A 57 -10.52 13.86 8.59
N ALA A 58 -10.22 13.81 7.29
CA ALA A 58 -10.82 14.68 6.29
C ALA A 58 -11.11 13.94 4.98
N PRO A 59 -12.10 14.39 4.20
CA PRO A 59 -12.35 13.84 2.88
C PRO A 59 -11.29 14.28 1.86
N ILE A 60 -11.12 13.46 0.81
CA ILE A 60 -10.32 13.79 -0.37
C ILE A 60 -11.09 13.37 -1.63
N PRO A 61 -11.07 14.17 -2.72
CA PRO A 61 -11.70 13.79 -3.97
C PRO A 61 -11.10 12.52 -4.58
N GLY A 62 -11.92 11.77 -5.31
CA GLY A 62 -11.52 10.58 -6.05
C GLY A 62 -11.99 9.27 -5.40
N LYS A 63 -11.56 8.15 -6.00
CA LYS A 63 -11.85 6.79 -5.52
C LYS A 63 -10.57 6.09 -5.18
N LEU A 64 -10.50 5.46 -4.01
CA LEU A 64 -9.30 4.76 -3.50
C LEU A 64 -8.06 5.69 -3.44
N THR A 65 -8.29 6.94 -3.07
CA THR A 65 -7.26 7.95 -2.83
C THR A 65 -6.92 8.08 -1.35
N ASP A 66 -7.45 7.15 -0.57
CA ASP A 66 -7.27 7.07 0.87
C ASP A 66 -5.79 7.00 1.25
N HIS A 67 -5.38 7.77 2.25
CA HIS A 67 -4.02 7.73 2.76
C HIS A 67 -3.87 8.45 4.10
N TYR A 68 -2.88 8.04 4.88
CA TYR A 68 -2.39 8.80 6.01
C TYR A 68 -1.17 9.65 5.62
N ASP A 69 -1.20 10.95 5.92
CA ASP A 69 -0.07 11.87 5.74
C ASP A 69 0.61 12.11 7.10
N PRO A 70 1.80 11.52 7.35
CA PRO A 70 2.48 11.65 8.64
C PRO A 70 3.05 13.04 8.88
N ARG A 71 3.28 13.84 7.84
CA ARG A 71 3.80 15.22 7.96
C ARG A 71 2.71 16.18 8.42
N LYS A 72 1.51 16.00 7.87
CA LYS A 72 0.34 16.83 8.19
C LYS A 72 -0.50 16.27 9.33
N LYS A 73 -0.19 15.05 9.80
CA LYS A 73 -0.98 14.31 10.80
C LYS A 73 -2.46 14.28 10.42
N ILE A 74 -2.74 13.79 9.22
CA ILE A 74 -4.10 13.73 8.70
C ILE A 74 -4.35 12.39 8.00
N VAL A 75 -5.47 11.75 8.34
CA VAL A 75 -6.08 10.65 7.60
C VAL A 75 -7.01 11.25 6.56
N ARG A 76 -6.72 11.01 5.29
CA ARG A 76 -7.57 11.43 4.18
C ARG A 76 -8.30 10.23 3.63
N LEU A 77 -9.62 10.34 3.56
CA LEU A 77 -10.48 9.28 3.05
C LEU A 77 -11.16 9.77 1.77
N SER A 78 -11.17 8.93 0.73
CA SER A 78 -11.98 9.19 -0.46
C SER A 78 -13.44 9.41 -0.08
N GLU A 79 -14.18 10.21 -0.85
CA GLU A 79 -15.53 10.65 -0.51
C GLU A 79 -16.44 9.49 -0.12
N GLY A 80 -16.37 8.36 -0.87
CA GLY A 80 -17.12 7.14 -0.54
C GLY A 80 -16.70 6.56 0.82
N ASN A 81 -15.40 6.37 1.04
CA ASN A 81 -14.91 5.81 2.29
C ASN A 81 -15.09 6.76 3.49
N PHE A 82 -15.15 8.07 3.26
CA PHE A 82 -15.43 9.05 4.31
C PHE A 82 -16.90 8.99 4.77
N GLY A 83 -17.86 8.99 3.83
CA GLY A 83 -19.28 9.17 4.12
C GLY A 83 -20.13 7.90 4.11
N GLU A 84 -19.69 6.83 3.44
CA GLU A 84 -20.48 5.60 3.37
C GLU A 84 -20.40 4.76 4.65
N ARG A 85 -21.51 4.04 4.91
CA ARG A 85 -21.71 3.20 6.10
C ARG A 85 -21.55 1.73 5.75
N THR A 86 -20.50 1.40 5.00
CA THR A 86 -20.24 0.05 4.48
C THR A 86 -19.06 -0.62 5.18
N VAL A 87 -19.03 -1.96 5.11
CA VAL A 87 -17.94 -2.76 5.68
C VAL A 87 -16.59 -2.40 5.03
N ALA A 88 -16.58 -2.15 3.72
CA ALA A 88 -15.36 -1.71 3.03
C ALA A 88 -14.89 -0.32 3.51
N ALA A 89 -15.82 0.64 3.67
CA ALA A 89 -15.49 2.00 4.09
C ALA A 89 -14.84 2.03 5.49
N ILE A 90 -15.43 1.34 6.46
CA ILE A 90 -14.84 1.27 7.81
C ILE A 90 -13.52 0.50 7.82
N GLY A 91 -13.36 -0.53 6.96
CA GLY A 91 -12.13 -1.30 6.83
C GLY A 91 -10.98 -0.46 6.28
N VAL A 92 -11.21 0.30 5.19
CA VAL A 92 -10.21 1.21 4.60
C VAL A 92 -9.87 2.33 5.58
N ALA A 93 -10.88 2.96 6.19
CA ALA A 93 -10.65 4.01 7.18
C ALA A 93 -9.81 3.52 8.38
N ALA A 94 -10.08 2.33 8.88
CA ALA A 94 -9.30 1.72 9.95
C ALA A 94 -7.86 1.40 9.52
N HIS A 95 -7.64 1.02 8.25
CA HIS A 95 -6.30 0.80 7.70
C HIS A 95 -5.47 2.08 7.72
N GLU A 96 -6.02 3.21 7.28
CA GLU A 96 -5.32 4.50 7.31
C GLU A 96 -5.03 4.96 8.75
N VAL A 97 -5.94 4.67 9.69
CA VAL A 97 -5.67 4.86 11.12
C VAL A 97 -4.58 3.89 11.61
N GLY A 98 -4.49 2.69 11.07
CA GLY A 98 -3.39 1.76 11.33
C GLY A 98 -2.02 2.39 11.06
N HIS A 99 -1.88 3.15 9.97
CA HIS A 99 -0.68 3.95 9.69
C HIS A 99 -0.48 5.09 10.69
N ALA A 100 -1.54 5.76 11.11
CA ALA A 100 -1.44 6.79 12.15
C ALA A 100 -0.97 6.19 13.49
N MET A 101 -1.41 4.97 13.82
CA MET A 101 -0.94 4.24 15.01
C MET A 101 0.53 3.83 14.90
N GLN A 102 0.97 3.37 13.72
CA GLN A 102 2.38 3.06 13.46
C GLN A 102 3.26 4.29 13.66
N ASP A 103 2.84 5.42 13.14
CA ASP A 103 3.56 6.69 13.28
C ASP A 103 3.61 7.15 14.74
N ALA A 104 2.48 7.12 15.46
CA ALA A 104 2.40 7.49 16.86
C ALA A 104 3.27 6.61 17.78
N GLN A 105 3.46 5.33 17.42
CA GLN A 105 4.26 4.36 18.14
C GLN A 105 5.72 4.28 17.69
N GLY A 106 6.13 5.10 16.72
CA GLY A 106 7.48 5.08 16.19
C GLY A 106 7.87 3.77 15.50
N TYR A 107 6.92 3.12 14.78
CA TYR A 107 7.14 1.83 14.13
C TYR A 107 8.30 1.91 13.13
N ALA A 108 9.40 1.22 13.43
CA ALA A 108 10.66 1.36 12.71
C ALA A 108 10.57 1.13 11.19
N PRO A 109 9.86 0.10 10.66
CA PRO A 109 9.71 -0.06 9.22
C PRO A 109 9.03 1.13 8.54
N MET A 110 8.05 1.77 9.17
CA MET A 110 7.38 2.96 8.61
C MET A 110 8.34 4.17 8.57
N GLN A 111 9.16 4.35 9.60
CA GLN A 111 10.15 5.42 9.61
C GLN A 111 11.22 5.23 8.54
N ILE A 112 11.72 4.00 8.37
CA ILE A 112 12.69 3.64 7.32
C ILE A 112 12.07 3.86 5.94
N ARG A 113 10.82 3.39 5.72
CA ARG A 113 10.05 3.65 4.49
C ARG A 113 10.00 5.14 4.18
N GLY A 114 9.65 5.97 5.16
CA GLY A 114 9.57 7.42 4.99
C GLY A 114 10.88 8.06 4.54
N LYS A 115 12.01 7.61 5.07
CA LYS A 115 13.34 8.10 4.69
C LYS A 115 13.78 7.62 3.30
N LEU A 116 13.29 6.46 2.86
CA LEU A 116 13.64 5.88 1.55
C LEU A 116 12.80 6.44 0.39
N VAL A 117 11.66 7.08 0.64
CA VAL A 117 10.79 7.63 -0.41
C VAL A 117 11.54 8.47 -1.46
N PRO A 118 12.41 9.45 -1.10
CA PRO A 118 13.09 10.27 -2.11
C PRO A 118 14.00 9.44 -3.01
N VAL A 119 14.79 8.53 -2.41
CA VAL A 119 15.74 7.68 -3.14
C VAL A 119 15.01 6.64 -4.00
N ALA A 120 13.94 6.04 -3.46
CA ALA A 120 13.12 5.08 -4.19
C ALA A 120 12.37 5.74 -5.37
N SER A 121 11.88 6.96 -5.19
CA SER A 121 11.24 7.74 -6.26
C SER A 121 12.24 8.05 -7.38
N LEU A 122 13.44 8.51 -7.04
CA LEU A 122 14.50 8.74 -8.02
C LEU A 122 14.88 7.42 -8.71
N GLY A 123 15.05 6.34 -7.94
CA GLY A 123 15.40 5.02 -8.45
C GLY A 123 14.37 4.48 -9.44
N SER A 124 13.08 4.58 -9.11
CA SER A 124 12.01 4.08 -9.98
C SER A 124 11.85 4.90 -11.26
N SER A 125 12.09 6.21 -11.21
CA SER A 125 11.92 7.10 -12.36
C SER A 125 13.15 7.11 -13.28
N MET A 126 14.37 7.10 -12.74
CA MET A 126 15.61 7.28 -13.52
C MET A 126 16.24 5.95 -13.95
N ALA A 127 16.10 4.88 -13.16
CA ALA A 127 16.77 3.62 -13.44
C ALA A 127 16.46 3.05 -14.84
N PRO A 128 15.22 3.03 -15.33
CA PRO A 128 14.92 2.53 -16.67
C PRO A 128 15.69 3.28 -17.78
N TYR A 129 15.78 4.60 -17.68
CA TYR A 129 16.48 5.43 -18.66
C TYR A 129 17.99 5.19 -18.61
N LEU A 130 18.58 5.07 -17.42
CA LEU A 130 20.00 4.79 -17.24
C LEU A 130 20.37 3.41 -17.77
N ILE A 131 19.56 2.38 -17.48
CA ILE A 131 19.82 1.02 -17.95
C ILE A 131 19.67 0.96 -19.47
N MET A 132 18.57 1.49 -20.03
CA MET A 132 18.34 1.47 -21.49
C MET A 132 19.37 2.30 -22.23
N GLY A 133 19.66 3.52 -21.76
CA GLY A 133 20.69 4.39 -22.37
C GLY A 133 22.07 3.77 -22.28
N GLY A 134 22.40 3.16 -21.15
CA GLY A 134 23.65 2.45 -20.96
C GLY A 134 23.81 1.24 -21.90
N MET A 135 22.73 0.49 -22.13
CA MET A 135 22.73 -0.62 -23.11
C MET A 135 22.89 -0.11 -24.54
N PHE A 136 22.22 0.99 -24.91
CA PHE A 136 22.32 1.56 -26.24
C PHE A 136 23.71 2.14 -26.54
N LEU A 137 24.33 2.81 -25.54
CA LEU A 137 25.65 3.43 -25.66
C LEU A 137 26.81 2.49 -25.34
N ASN A 138 26.53 1.22 -24.99
CA ASN A 138 27.53 0.27 -24.47
C ASN A 138 28.30 0.83 -23.24
N ALA A 139 27.63 1.65 -22.42
CA ALA A 139 28.21 2.33 -21.26
C ALA A 139 27.88 1.55 -19.98
N THR A 140 28.74 0.62 -19.58
CA THR A 140 28.55 -0.25 -18.40
C THR A 140 28.37 0.54 -17.11
N GLY A 141 29.00 1.71 -16.96
CA GLY A 141 28.84 2.60 -15.81
C GLY A 141 27.40 3.10 -15.65
N LEU A 142 26.71 3.45 -16.75
CA LEU A 142 25.30 3.86 -16.70
C LEU A 142 24.38 2.69 -16.33
N ILE A 143 24.65 1.50 -16.85
CA ILE A 143 23.89 0.29 -16.50
C ILE A 143 24.03 0.01 -15.00
N THR A 144 25.26 0.03 -14.48
CA THR A 144 25.53 -0.21 -13.06
C THR A 144 24.84 0.81 -12.17
N LEU A 145 24.93 2.10 -12.52
CA LEU A 145 24.25 3.16 -11.77
C LEU A 145 22.73 2.96 -11.77
N GLY A 146 22.15 2.62 -12.92
CA GLY A 146 20.73 2.32 -13.03
C GLY A 146 20.31 1.12 -12.16
N ILE A 147 21.08 0.04 -12.13
CA ILE A 147 20.84 -1.13 -11.27
C ILE A 147 20.92 -0.76 -9.79
N VAL A 148 21.91 0.03 -9.37
CA VAL A 148 22.04 0.49 -7.97
C VAL A 148 20.82 1.32 -7.55
N LEU A 149 20.41 2.28 -8.37
CA LEU A 149 19.22 3.10 -8.11
C LEU A 149 17.93 2.25 -8.09
N PHE A 150 17.80 1.30 -9.01
CA PHE A 150 16.65 0.39 -9.02
C PHE A 150 16.63 -0.52 -7.81
N SER A 151 17.79 -0.94 -7.29
CA SER A 151 17.87 -1.75 -6.07
C SER A 151 17.29 -1.02 -4.86
N ALA A 152 17.47 0.31 -4.76
CA ALA A 152 16.86 1.12 -3.71
C ALA A 152 15.30 1.13 -3.83
N ALA A 153 14.78 1.23 -5.06
CA ALA A 153 13.33 1.13 -5.29
C ALA A 153 12.78 -0.27 -4.91
N VAL A 154 13.52 -1.33 -5.22
CA VAL A 154 13.15 -2.71 -4.82
C VAL A 154 13.19 -2.87 -3.30
N ALA A 155 14.23 -2.37 -2.62
CA ALA A 155 14.32 -2.39 -1.17
C ALA A 155 13.14 -1.64 -0.52
N PHE A 156 12.75 -0.50 -1.07
CA PHE A 156 11.55 0.25 -0.63
C PHE A 156 10.28 -0.60 -0.72
N GLN A 157 10.08 -1.36 -1.82
CA GLN A 157 8.92 -2.24 -1.96
C GLN A 157 8.90 -3.32 -0.85
N PHE A 158 10.04 -3.95 -0.56
CA PHE A 158 10.12 -4.96 0.50
C PHE A 158 9.89 -4.39 1.90
N ILE A 159 10.39 -3.18 2.19
CA ILE A 159 10.16 -2.50 3.47
C ILE A 159 8.71 -2.04 3.60
N THR A 160 8.04 -1.76 2.49
CA THR A 160 6.62 -1.39 2.46
C THR A 160 5.73 -2.56 2.88
N LEU A 161 6.06 -3.82 2.55
CA LEU A 161 5.24 -4.98 2.88
C LEU A 161 4.92 -5.11 4.38
N PRO A 162 5.89 -5.13 5.30
CA PRO A 162 5.58 -5.22 6.73
C PRO A 162 4.79 -4.01 7.24
N VAL A 163 4.95 -2.83 6.66
CA VAL A 163 4.17 -1.63 7.00
C VAL A 163 2.70 -1.83 6.68
N GLU A 164 2.40 -2.26 5.47
CA GLU A 164 1.03 -2.45 4.97
C GLU A 164 0.31 -3.62 5.69
N PHE A 165 0.99 -4.73 5.88
CA PHE A 165 0.41 -5.87 6.62
C PHE A 165 0.19 -5.57 8.09
N ASP A 166 1.08 -4.83 8.74
CA ASP A 166 0.91 -4.42 10.13
C ASP A 166 -0.22 -3.40 10.29
N ALA A 167 -0.35 -2.41 9.38
CA ALA A 167 -1.48 -1.48 9.36
C ALA A 167 -2.82 -2.20 9.21
N SER A 168 -2.91 -3.15 8.27
CA SER A 168 -4.11 -3.99 8.07
C SER A 168 -4.44 -4.84 9.29
N ARG A 169 -3.43 -5.46 9.93
CA ARG A 169 -3.61 -6.22 11.17
C ARG A 169 -4.15 -5.34 12.30
N ARG A 170 -3.57 -4.15 12.49
CA ARG A 170 -4.03 -3.15 13.48
C ARG A 170 -5.47 -2.75 13.22
N ALA A 171 -5.81 -2.48 11.96
CA ALA A 171 -7.17 -2.13 11.55
C ALA A 171 -8.19 -3.19 11.99
N VAL A 172 -7.96 -4.46 11.63
CA VAL A 172 -8.85 -5.57 11.99
C VAL A 172 -8.94 -5.73 13.51
N THR A 173 -7.81 -5.66 14.21
CA THR A 173 -7.76 -5.78 15.69
C THR A 173 -8.55 -4.67 16.36
N GLN A 174 -8.42 -3.42 15.91
CA GLN A 174 -9.11 -2.29 16.52
C GLN A 174 -10.61 -2.30 16.23
N LEU A 175 -11.02 -2.63 15.01
CA LEU A 175 -12.43 -2.77 14.67
C LEU A 175 -13.13 -3.85 15.51
N ASP A 176 -12.47 -4.97 15.74
CA ASP A 176 -12.94 -6.08 16.56
C ASP A 176 -13.01 -5.70 18.06
N ALA A 177 -11.89 -5.20 18.60
CA ALA A 177 -11.77 -4.84 20.01
C ALA A 177 -12.77 -3.74 20.45
N LEU A 178 -13.10 -2.82 19.55
CA LEU A 178 -14.05 -1.74 19.80
C LEU A 178 -15.52 -2.13 19.49
N GLY A 179 -15.76 -3.38 19.06
CA GLY A 179 -17.11 -3.86 18.69
C GLY A 179 -17.71 -3.09 17.49
N ILE A 180 -16.86 -2.57 16.59
CA ILE A 180 -17.31 -1.83 15.40
C ILE A 180 -17.77 -2.81 14.31
N VAL A 181 -17.27 -4.02 14.31
CA VAL A 181 -17.61 -5.08 13.35
C VAL A 181 -18.10 -6.33 14.06
N ASP A 182 -19.08 -6.99 13.49
CA ASP A 182 -19.47 -8.34 13.87
C ASP A 182 -18.50 -9.40 13.25
N PRO A 183 -18.59 -10.69 13.62
CA PRO A 183 -17.70 -11.73 13.08
C PRO A 183 -17.75 -11.88 11.56
N LYS A 184 -18.90 -11.66 10.92
CA LYS A 184 -19.07 -11.73 9.46
C LYS A 184 -18.44 -10.52 8.78
N GLU A 185 -18.64 -9.35 9.33
CA GLU A 185 -18.06 -8.08 8.86
C GLU A 185 -16.54 -8.09 9.00
N LYS A 186 -16.01 -8.64 10.10
CA LYS A 186 -14.58 -8.84 10.30
C LYS A 186 -13.94 -9.66 9.17
N VAL A 187 -14.64 -10.73 8.72
CA VAL A 187 -14.21 -11.49 7.54
C VAL A 187 -14.22 -10.61 6.29
N GLY A 188 -15.21 -9.75 6.15
CA GLY A 188 -15.34 -8.81 5.04
C GLY A 188 -14.20 -7.80 4.98
N VAL A 189 -13.95 -7.13 6.10
CA VAL A 189 -12.79 -6.22 6.25
C VAL A 189 -11.48 -6.92 5.92
N THR A 190 -11.26 -8.11 6.51
CA THR A 190 -10.04 -8.89 6.27
C THR A 190 -9.86 -9.25 4.79
N ARG A 191 -10.94 -9.59 4.09
CA ARG A 191 -10.89 -9.88 2.64
C ARG A 191 -10.51 -8.66 1.81
N VAL A 192 -11.07 -7.50 2.12
CA VAL A 192 -10.76 -6.24 1.43
C VAL A 192 -9.28 -5.87 1.65
N LEU A 193 -8.83 -5.87 2.90
CA LEU A 193 -7.47 -5.48 3.25
C LEU A 193 -6.42 -6.48 2.75
N ASN A 194 -6.69 -7.78 2.81
CA ASN A 194 -5.79 -8.79 2.23
C ASN A 194 -5.70 -8.66 0.70
N ALA A 195 -6.82 -8.38 0.02
CA ALA A 195 -6.79 -8.15 -1.42
C ALA A 195 -5.97 -6.90 -1.78
N ALA A 196 -6.05 -5.83 -0.98
CA ALA A 196 -5.19 -4.66 -1.12
C ALA A 196 -3.72 -5.00 -0.86
N GLY A 197 -3.41 -5.72 0.22
CA GLY A 197 -2.06 -6.16 0.56
C GLY A 197 -1.37 -6.97 -0.56
N LEU A 198 -2.12 -7.81 -1.28
CA LEU A 198 -1.59 -8.58 -2.42
C LEU A 198 -1.10 -7.68 -3.57
N THR A 199 -1.58 -6.44 -3.71
CA THR A 199 -1.07 -5.52 -4.73
C THR A 199 0.38 -5.13 -4.44
N TYR A 200 0.75 -4.93 -3.18
CA TYR A 200 2.12 -4.65 -2.76
C TYR A 200 3.03 -5.88 -2.95
N VAL A 201 2.52 -7.09 -2.67
CA VAL A 201 3.26 -8.34 -2.93
C VAL A 201 3.57 -8.49 -4.41
N ALA A 202 2.59 -8.28 -5.29
CA ALA A 202 2.78 -8.36 -6.74
C ALA A 202 3.80 -7.33 -7.24
N ALA A 203 3.72 -6.09 -6.73
CA ALA A 203 4.68 -5.03 -7.07
C ALA A 203 6.10 -5.36 -6.63
N ALA A 204 6.28 -5.84 -5.39
CA ALA A 204 7.59 -6.23 -4.86
C ALA A 204 8.19 -7.41 -5.64
N ALA A 205 7.39 -8.45 -5.91
CA ALA A 205 7.83 -9.62 -6.67
C ALA A 205 8.24 -9.24 -8.10
N THR A 206 7.43 -8.42 -8.78
CA THR A 206 7.73 -7.93 -10.13
C THR A 206 9.03 -7.13 -10.16
N SER A 207 9.18 -6.17 -9.24
CA SER A 207 10.37 -5.33 -9.16
C SER A 207 11.63 -6.17 -8.89
N PHE A 208 11.52 -7.17 -8.02
CA PHE A 208 12.63 -8.09 -7.72
C PHE A 208 13.03 -8.92 -8.94
N LEU A 209 12.07 -9.47 -9.69
CA LEU A 209 12.35 -10.24 -10.90
C LEU A 209 13.05 -9.39 -11.98
N TYR A 210 12.63 -8.13 -12.15
CA TYR A 210 13.32 -7.21 -13.05
C TYR A 210 14.72 -6.86 -12.57
N LEU A 211 14.91 -6.64 -11.27
CA LEU A 211 16.25 -6.40 -10.71
C LEU A 211 17.18 -7.59 -11.00
N LEU A 212 16.71 -8.80 -10.70
CA LEU A 212 17.46 -10.03 -10.98
C LEU A 212 17.82 -10.15 -12.46
N TYR A 213 16.85 -9.87 -13.34
CA TYR A 213 17.09 -9.86 -14.78
C TYR A 213 18.20 -8.88 -15.18
N PHE A 214 18.14 -7.62 -14.71
CA PHE A 214 19.15 -6.60 -15.06
C PHE A 214 20.53 -6.95 -14.52
N VAL A 215 20.62 -7.48 -13.29
CA VAL A 215 21.90 -7.93 -12.72
C VAL A 215 22.50 -9.09 -13.53
N LEU A 216 21.68 -10.04 -13.98
CA LEU A 216 22.16 -11.16 -14.79
C LEU A 216 22.52 -10.73 -16.22
N ALA A 217 21.79 -9.79 -16.79
CA ALA A 217 22.04 -9.29 -18.14
C ALA A 217 23.30 -8.39 -18.20
N SER A 218 23.61 -7.65 -17.13
CA SER A 218 24.80 -6.79 -17.07
C SER A 218 26.14 -7.54 -16.93
N ARG A 219 26.08 -8.85 -16.61
CA ARG A 219 27.26 -9.71 -16.48
C ARG A 219 27.66 -10.41 -17.79
N ARG A 220 26.89 -10.24 -18.85
CA ARG A 220 27.11 -10.79 -20.18
C ARG A 220 27.73 -9.76 -21.11
#